data_4f3ab39e2db46e7aae2f4bcae1beae9c
#
_entry.id   4f3ab39e2db46e7aae2f4bcae1beae9c
#
_cell.length_a   1.000
_cell.length_b   1.000
_cell.length_c   1.000
_cell.angle_alpha   90.00
_cell.angle_beta   90.00
_cell.angle_gamma   90.00
#
_symmetry.space_group_name_H-M   'P 1'
#
loop_
_entity.id
_entity.type
_entity.pdbx_description
1 polymer ?
#
loop_
_entity_poly.entity_id
_entity_poly.type
_entity_poly.pdbx_seq_one_letter_code
_entity_poly.pdbx_strand_id
1 'polypeptide(L)'
;MLKSGFSALAAVTLFCAGAMQLAGQSTTNQDHNEGFFTRLGHAYINDWTASSNGLPPAPEPQRRGTPAPLNSPPFPSADWPIGGTPVIGAPDYQTYMLMQAINKNETRFKVYGWFSIGYNASTSNKGKYANAPMAYDVIPNSIQLDQAALYFERLPDTVQKEHFDWGFRFASIYGLDYRYTTAAGVFSQQLLQKNNTYGYDPVMYYMDFYLPHIGQGTDIRLGRYISLPDIEAQLAPNNYTYSHSLLYTYDCYTQHGINATTRLNNHWTVQAGVSGGCEAAPWSKYAKLTGNACAGYTWSNGGDNLYFCANSLNSAKYSYNNVSAYYLTYYRKFNETWHTSTEYWYQYERDVPNLCYGLDPCISYGPNANIGAHASQITSPALISGANGAQCNPAATHCYAPDWAIVNYIEHEWNNHHTSMTIRNEFFDDLKGQRTGTATKYSEHLVGLNYWIGSTVTFRPELRLEHSYDKPAYDAPTGGAPTKTTQLTFAGDLIWHF
;
A
#
# COMPACT_ATOMS: atom_id res chain seq x y z
N MET A 1 -12.30 29.41 -0.71
CA MET A 1 -11.58 28.14 -1.00
C MET A 1 -12.45 27.07 -1.72
N LEU A 2 -13.60 27.44 -2.26
CA LEU A 2 -14.51 26.50 -2.99
C LEU A 2 -14.33 26.49 -4.52
N LYS A 3 -13.40 27.26 -5.08
CA LYS A 3 -13.28 27.40 -6.55
C LYS A 3 -12.36 26.39 -7.23
N SER A 4 -11.50 25.66 -6.51
CA SER A 4 -10.57 24.68 -7.13
C SER A 4 -11.13 23.25 -7.21
N GLY A 5 -12.16 22.91 -6.43
CA GLY A 5 -12.77 21.57 -6.46
C GLY A 5 -13.74 21.34 -7.63
N PHE A 6 -14.34 22.42 -8.13
CA PHE A 6 -15.33 22.31 -9.22
C PHE A 6 -14.71 21.99 -10.60
N SER A 7 -13.45 22.35 -10.82
CA SER A 7 -12.80 22.10 -12.11
C SER A 7 -12.43 20.64 -12.35
N ALA A 8 -12.09 19.89 -11.30
CA ALA A 8 -11.74 18.47 -11.41
C ALA A 8 -13.02 17.61 -11.61
N LEU A 9 -14.10 17.93 -10.89
CA LEU A 9 -15.38 17.23 -11.05
C LEU A 9 -16.01 17.48 -12.43
N ALA A 10 -15.87 18.71 -12.96
CA ALA A 10 -16.35 19.07 -14.29
C ALA A 10 -15.56 18.36 -15.41
N ALA A 11 -14.25 18.11 -15.22
CA ALA A 11 -13.46 17.37 -16.19
C ALA A 11 -13.85 15.89 -16.25
N VAL A 12 -14.13 15.26 -15.10
CA VAL A 12 -14.60 13.87 -15.04
C VAL A 12 -16.00 13.74 -15.63
N THR A 13 -16.88 14.70 -15.35
CA THR A 13 -18.26 14.69 -15.89
C THR A 13 -18.28 14.94 -17.40
N LEU A 14 -17.41 15.80 -17.93
CA LEU A 14 -17.28 16.02 -19.38
C LEU A 14 -16.70 14.79 -20.11
N PHE A 15 -15.79 14.04 -19.48
CA PHE A 15 -15.23 12.82 -20.07
C PHE A 15 -16.28 11.69 -20.10
N CYS A 16 -17.07 11.53 -19.04
CA CYS A 16 -18.17 10.57 -19.00
C CYS A 16 -19.31 10.96 -19.95
N ALA A 17 -19.65 12.25 -20.08
CA ALA A 17 -20.69 12.71 -20.99
C ALA A 17 -20.27 12.58 -22.46
N GLY A 18 -19.00 12.79 -22.79
CA GLY A 18 -18.44 12.55 -24.13
C GLY A 18 -18.46 11.09 -24.52
N ALA A 19 -18.21 10.17 -23.57
CA ALA A 19 -18.28 8.73 -23.82
C ALA A 19 -19.71 8.23 -24.04
N MET A 20 -20.70 8.78 -23.34
CA MET A 20 -22.11 8.41 -23.50
C MET A 20 -22.73 8.86 -24.84
N GLN A 21 -22.24 9.93 -25.45
CA GLN A 21 -22.74 10.37 -26.77
C GLN A 21 -22.22 9.52 -27.93
N LEU A 22 -21.13 8.76 -27.74
CA LEU A 22 -20.59 7.81 -28.71
C LEU A 22 -21.27 6.43 -28.71
N ALA A 23 -22.09 6.14 -27.70
CA ALA A 23 -22.70 4.83 -27.46
C ALA A 23 -23.91 4.49 -28.39
N GLY A 24 -24.24 5.35 -29.34
CA GLY A 24 -25.44 5.20 -30.21
C GLY A 24 -25.22 4.43 -31.52
N GLN A 25 -24.08 3.82 -31.80
CA GLN A 25 -23.85 3.11 -33.05
C GLN A 25 -23.26 1.71 -32.86
N SER A 26 -24.10 0.76 -33.13
CA SER A 26 -23.98 -0.64 -33.59
C SER A 26 -22.61 -1.32 -33.54
N THR A 27 -22.59 -2.42 -32.81
CA THR A 27 -21.62 -3.51 -32.84
C THR A 27 -21.55 -4.18 -34.19
N THR A 28 -20.56 -3.89 -35.03
CA THR A 28 -19.98 -4.82 -36.03
C THR A 28 -18.66 -4.27 -36.57
N ASN A 29 -17.61 -5.10 -36.57
CA ASN A 29 -16.29 -4.91 -37.17
C ASN A 29 -15.46 -3.73 -36.64
N GLN A 30 -14.53 -4.03 -35.72
CA GLN A 30 -13.45 -3.12 -35.36
C GLN A 30 -12.50 -2.96 -36.57
N ASP A 31 -12.73 -1.94 -37.36
CA ASP A 31 -11.85 -1.57 -38.45
C ASP A 31 -10.54 -0.95 -37.94
N HIS A 32 -9.44 -1.29 -38.58
CA HIS A 32 -8.07 -0.79 -38.30
C HIS A 32 -7.91 0.75 -38.44
N ASN A 33 -8.97 1.47 -38.81
CA ASN A 33 -8.99 2.91 -39.08
C ASN A 33 -9.57 3.78 -37.94
N GLU A 34 -9.97 3.19 -36.80
CA GLU A 34 -10.54 4.00 -35.71
C GLU A 34 -9.47 4.82 -35.00
N GLY A 35 -9.81 6.07 -34.68
CA GLY A 35 -8.94 6.96 -33.91
C GLY A 35 -8.71 6.45 -32.48
N PHE A 36 -7.60 6.84 -31.88
CA PHE A 36 -7.22 6.43 -30.52
C PHE A 36 -8.34 6.63 -29.48
N PHE A 37 -8.98 7.79 -29.46
CA PHE A 37 -10.04 8.09 -28.48
C PHE A 37 -11.30 7.25 -28.69
N THR A 38 -11.61 6.90 -29.93
CA THR A 38 -12.74 6.00 -30.24
C THR A 38 -12.46 4.61 -29.71
N ARG A 39 -11.27 4.06 -29.96
CA ARG A 39 -10.85 2.76 -29.40
C ARG A 39 -10.84 2.75 -27.87
N LEU A 40 -10.36 3.83 -27.22
CA LEU A 40 -10.38 3.96 -25.77
C LEU A 40 -11.81 3.97 -25.24
N GLY A 41 -12.71 4.73 -25.88
CA GLY A 41 -14.14 4.74 -25.52
C GLY A 41 -14.79 3.37 -25.65
N HIS A 42 -14.51 2.65 -26.74
CA HIS A 42 -15.00 1.28 -26.94
C HIS A 42 -14.43 0.30 -25.89
N ALA A 43 -13.16 0.44 -25.50
CA ALA A 43 -12.57 -0.39 -24.46
C ALA A 43 -13.33 -0.25 -23.12
N TYR A 44 -13.65 0.98 -22.70
CA TYR A 44 -14.44 1.21 -21.48
C TYR A 44 -15.88 0.71 -21.61
N ILE A 45 -16.55 0.98 -22.73
CA ILE A 45 -17.94 0.52 -22.96
C ILE A 45 -17.97 -1.03 -22.91
N ASN A 46 -17.04 -1.69 -23.56
CA ASN A 46 -16.95 -3.14 -23.55
C ASN A 46 -16.69 -3.68 -22.13
N ASP A 47 -15.80 -3.06 -21.36
CA ASP A 47 -15.53 -3.42 -19.97
C ASP A 47 -16.78 -3.31 -19.10
N TRP A 48 -17.49 -2.19 -19.17
CA TRP A 48 -18.67 -1.94 -18.36
C TRP A 48 -19.90 -2.76 -18.77
N THR A 49 -20.04 -3.08 -20.05
CA THR A 49 -21.13 -3.92 -20.56
C THR A 49 -20.87 -5.41 -20.35
N ALA A 50 -19.60 -5.85 -20.45
CA ALA A 50 -19.24 -7.23 -20.15
C ALA A 50 -19.52 -7.61 -18.69
N SER A 51 -19.32 -6.67 -17.76
CA SER A 51 -19.61 -6.89 -16.34
C SER A 51 -21.09 -7.17 -16.06
N SER A 52 -22.00 -6.68 -16.89
CA SER A 52 -23.44 -6.95 -16.76
C SER A 52 -23.87 -8.35 -17.22
N ASN A 53 -23.00 -9.05 -17.95
CA ASN A 53 -23.29 -10.37 -18.54
C ASN A 53 -22.61 -11.54 -17.79
N GLY A 54 -22.05 -11.30 -16.60
CA GLY A 54 -21.24 -12.28 -15.88
C GLY A 54 -19.91 -12.52 -16.58
N LEU A 55 -18.90 -11.77 -16.21
CA LEU A 55 -17.52 -12.09 -16.62
C LEU A 55 -17.23 -13.54 -16.20
N PRO A 56 -16.56 -14.32 -17.06
CA PRO A 56 -15.96 -15.53 -16.57
C PRO A 56 -15.10 -15.16 -15.37
N PRO A 57 -15.06 -15.98 -14.32
CA PRO A 57 -14.20 -15.72 -13.18
C PRO A 57 -12.82 -15.36 -13.71
N ALA A 58 -12.28 -14.25 -13.23
CA ALA A 58 -10.93 -13.85 -13.62
C ALA A 58 -10.04 -15.08 -13.45
N PRO A 59 -9.22 -15.45 -14.46
CA PRO A 59 -8.40 -16.64 -14.36
C PRO A 59 -7.66 -16.57 -13.04
N GLU A 60 -7.75 -17.65 -12.26
CA GLU A 60 -7.19 -17.71 -10.90
C GLU A 60 -5.77 -17.16 -10.95
N PRO A 61 -5.45 -16.12 -10.23
CA PRO A 61 -4.11 -15.58 -10.24
C PRO A 61 -3.23 -16.56 -9.51
N GLN A 62 -2.73 -17.52 -10.21
CA GLN A 62 -1.66 -18.40 -9.74
C GLN A 62 -0.44 -17.63 -9.26
N ARG A 63 -0.42 -16.31 -9.49
CA ARG A 63 0.67 -15.42 -9.11
C ARG A 63 0.97 -15.38 -7.64
N ARG A 64 0.04 -15.67 -6.78
CA ARG A 64 0.18 -15.30 -5.37
C ARG A 64 0.33 -16.47 -4.44
N GLY A 65 0.31 -17.69 -4.96
CA GLY A 65 0.19 -18.85 -4.09
C GLY A 65 -1.07 -18.81 -3.21
N THR A 66 -1.83 -17.72 -3.29
CA THR A 66 -3.11 -17.54 -2.64
C THR A 66 -4.18 -17.65 -3.71
N PRO A 67 -5.23 -18.41 -3.46
CA PRO A 67 -6.31 -18.50 -4.42
C PRO A 67 -6.92 -17.10 -4.59
N ALA A 68 -7.20 -16.73 -5.87
CA ALA A 68 -8.27 -15.78 -6.09
C ALA A 68 -9.43 -16.30 -5.25
N PRO A 69 -10.24 -15.64 -4.66
CA PRO A 69 -11.29 -14.92 -5.32
C PRO A 69 -11.17 -13.44 -5.12
N LEU A 70 -10.47 -13.12 -4.20
CA LEU A 70 -10.52 -11.80 -3.66
C LEU A 70 -9.22 -11.13 -3.98
N ASN A 71 -8.77 -11.31 -5.20
CA ASN A 71 -8.03 -10.26 -5.75
C ASN A 71 -8.96 -9.07 -5.72
N SER A 72 -8.74 -8.29 -4.71
CA SER A 72 -9.15 -6.93 -4.73
C SER A 72 -8.98 -6.44 -6.13
N PRO A 73 -9.80 -5.63 -6.63
CA PRO A 73 -10.23 -5.50 -7.97
C PRO A 73 -9.36 -6.18 -9.02
N PRO A 74 -9.79 -6.40 -10.21
CA PRO A 74 -9.13 -7.23 -11.21
C PRO A 74 -7.73 -6.78 -11.65
N PHE A 75 -7.07 -5.93 -10.88
CA PHE A 75 -5.68 -5.49 -11.09
C PHE A 75 -4.76 -6.07 -10.01
N PRO A 76 -4.37 -7.34 -10.09
CA PRO A 76 -3.35 -7.85 -9.22
C PRO A 76 -2.05 -7.12 -9.53
N SER A 77 -1.48 -6.44 -8.55
CA SER A 77 -0.08 -6.10 -8.71
C SER A 77 0.75 -7.37 -8.54
N ALA A 78 1.90 -7.40 -9.17
CA ALA A 78 2.89 -8.43 -8.90
C ALA A 78 3.38 -8.39 -7.43
N ASP A 79 2.95 -7.40 -6.71
CA ASP A 79 3.46 -7.06 -5.39
C ASP A 79 2.54 -7.52 -4.26
N TRP A 80 1.34 -8.02 -4.56
CA TRP A 80 0.41 -8.52 -3.57
C TRP A 80 0.18 -10.04 -3.70
N PRO A 81 -0.09 -10.83 -2.64
CA PRO A 81 -0.24 -10.47 -1.22
C PRO A 81 1.07 -10.40 -0.45
N ILE A 82 2.15 -10.73 -1.03
CA ILE A 82 3.47 -10.76 -0.42
C ILE A 82 4.23 -9.61 -1.06
N GLY A 83 4.11 -8.42 -0.49
CA GLY A 83 4.58 -7.16 -1.02
C GLY A 83 5.87 -7.30 -1.83
N GLY A 84 5.92 -6.83 -3.04
CA GLY A 84 7.09 -6.86 -3.90
C GLY A 84 7.61 -8.24 -4.34
N THR A 85 6.99 -9.34 -3.95
CA THR A 85 7.45 -10.66 -4.35
C THR A 85 6.99 -11.02 -5.75
N PRO A 86 7.90 -11.27 -6.71
CA PRO A 86 7.49 -11.79 -8.01
C PRO A 86 6.94 -13.19 -7.84
N VAL A 87 5.80 -13.47 -8.45
CA VAL A 87 5.22 -14.80 -8.41
C VAL A 87 5.75 -15.64 -9.54
N ILE A 88 6.69 -16.51 -9.20
CA ILE A 88 7.32 -17.40 -10.18
C ILE A 88 6.34 -18.50 -10.61
N GLY A 89 6.14 -18.61 -11.93
CA GLY A 89 5.28 -19.61 -12.54
C GLY A 89 3.85 -19.16 -12.78
N ALA A 90 3.54 -17.86 -12.64
CA ALA A 90 2.24 -17.31 -12.95
C ALA A 90 2.24 -16.50 -14.25
N PRO A 91 1.33 -16.77 -15.17
CA PRO A 91 1.19 -15.98 -16.38
C PRO A 91 0.62 -14.60 -16.07
N ASP A 92 1.04 -13.61 -16.88
CA ASP A 92 0.50 -12.26 -16.83
C ASP A 92 -0.67 -12.12 -17.81
N TYR A 93 -1.88 -12.22 -17.28
CA TYR A 93 -3.13 -12.06 -18.05
C TYR A 93 -3.70 -10.64 -18.01
N GLN A 94 -2.99 -9.67 -17.42
CA GLN A 94 -3.53 -8.35 -17.21
C GLN A 94 -3.76 -7.60 -18.51
N THR A 95 -4.94 -7.04 -18.66
CA THR A 95 -5.33 -6.15 -19.75
C THR A 95 -5.63 -4.77 -19.21
N TYR A 96 -5.37 -3.75 -20.01
CA TYR A 96 -5.53 -2.35 -19.60
C TYR A 96 -6.23 -1.57 -20.72
N MET A 97 -7.12 -0.64 -20.35
CA MET A 97 -7.91 0.12 -21.31
C MET A 97 -7.03 0.96 -22.23
N LEU A 98 -6.01 1.60 -21.65
CA LEU A 98 -5.04 2.38 -22.43
C LEU A 98 -4.29 1.49 -23.43
N MET A 99 -3.83 0.32 -23.02
CA MET A 99 -3.13 -0.61 -23.90
C MET A 99 -4.05 -1.22 -24.93
N GLN A 100 -5.33 -1.44 -24.61
CA GLN A 100 -6.34 -1.85 -25.60
C GLN A 100 -6.49 -0.80 -26.69
N ALA A 101 -6.48 0.48 -26.33
CA ALA A 101 -6.56 1.59 -27.28
C ALA A 101 -5.28 1.79 -28.09
N ILE A 102 -4.10 1.50 -27.53
CA ILE A 102 -2.81 1.64 -28.20
C ILE A 102 -2.59 0.48 -29.18
N ASN A 103 -2.68 -0.76 -28.72
CA ASN A 103 -2.23 -1.92 -29.47
C ASN A 103 -2.99 -3.23 -29.17
N LYS A 104 -4.21 -3.17 -28.65
CA LYS A 104 -5.06 -4.33 -28.32
C LYS A 104 -4.44 -5.28 -27.27
N ASN A 105 -3.57 -4.77 -26.40
CA ASN A 105 -2.81 -5.55 -25.42
C ASN A 105 -1.85 -6.62 -26.04
N GLU A 106 -1.40 -6.44 -27.27
CA GLU A 106 -0.56 -7.43 -27.97
C GLU A 106 0.91 -7.42 -27.54
N THR A 107 1.36 -6.41 -26.80
CA THR A 107 2.76 -6.29 -26.37
C THR A 107 2.93 -6.54 -24.88
N ARG A 108 4.09 -7.06 -24.51
CA ARG A 108 4.51 -7.19 -23.10
C ARG A 108 4.91 -5.85 -22.46
N PHE A 109 5.16 -4.80 -23.25
CA PHE A 109 5.35 -3.45 -22.75
C PHE A 109 3.99 -2.82 -22.46
N LYS A 110 3.76 -2.42 -21.22
CA LYS A 110 2.47 -1.92 -20.75
C LYS A 110 2.63 -0.53 -20.15
N VAL A 111 1.67 0.34 -20.45
CA VAL A 111 1.47 1.63 -19.81
C VAL A 111 0.04 1.66 -19.30
N TYR A 112 -0.12 1.94 -18.02
CA TYR A 112 -1.43 1.99 -17.37
C TYR A 112 -1.35 2.79 -16.08
N GLY A 113 -2.49 3.00 -15.45
CA GLY A 113 -2.53 3.68 -14.18
C GLY A 113 -3.94 3.84 -13.65
N TRP A 114 -4.07 4.68 -12.63
CA TRP A 114 -5.36 4.99 -12.01
C TRP A 114 -5.35 6.36 -11.37
N PHE A 115 -6.55 6.83 -11.07
CA PHE A 115 -6.79 7.91 -10.13
C PHE A 115 -7.55 7.35 -8.94
N SER A 116 -7.13 7.68 -7.71
CA SER A 116 -7.86 7.43 -6.47
C SER A 116 -8.22 8.77 -5.84
N ILE A 117 -9.51 8.97 -5.61
CA ILE A 117 -10.07 10.16 -4.96
C ILE A 117 -10.77 9.71 -3.69
N GLY A 118 -10.16 10.03 -2.55
CA GLY A 118 -10.68 9.69 -1.24
C GLY A 118 -11.53 10.79 -0.63
N TYR A 119 -12.40 10.38 0.28
CA TYR A 119 -13.16 11.27 1.14
C TYR A 119 -13.29 10.68 2.54
N ASN A 120 -13.40 11.52 3.55
CA ASN A 120 -13.76 11.07 4.88
C ASN A 120 -14.59 12.09 5.64
N ALA A 121 -15.37 11.58 6.60
CA ALA A 121 -16.07 12.33 7.63
C ALA A 121 -15.67 11.75 8.99
N SER A 122 -14.93 12.51 9.76
CA SER A 122 -14.32 12.09 11.02
C SER A 122 -14.84 12.90 12.20
N THR A 123 -14.87 12.26 13.37
CA THR A 123 -15.13 12.96 14.62
C THR A 123 -13.96 13.84 15.06
N SER A 124 -12.75 13.65 14.51
CA SER A 124 -11.60 14.52 14.70
C SER A 124 -11.67 15.73 13.78
N ASN A 125 -11.36 16.93 14.32
CA ASN A 125 -11.53 18.17 13.56
C ASN A 125 -10.66 19.35 14.03
N LYS A 126 -9.82 19.17 15.06
CA LYS A 126 -9.09 20.30 15.69
C LYS A 126 -7.84 20.74 14.93
N GLY A 127 -7.30 19.90 14.05
CA GLY A 127 -6.11 20.20 13.27
C GLY A 127 -6.19 19.70 11.83
N LYS A 128 -5.26 20.18 10.99
CA LYS A 128 -5.21 19.78 9.59
C LYS A 128 -5.02 18.27 9.41
N TYR A 129 -4.27 17.64 10.30
CA TYR A 129 -3.96 16.20 10.28
C TYR A 129 -4.52 15.52 11.53
N ALA A 130 -5.75 15.88 11.92
CA ALA A 130 -6.32 15.46 13.18
C ALA A 130 -6.76 13.99 13.21
N ASN A 131 -6.80 13.29 12.08
CA ASN A 131 -7.01 11.85 12.03
C ASN A 131 -5.75 11.06 12.42
N ALA A 132 -4.55 11.68 12.41
CA ALA A 132 -3.35 10.99 12.88
C ALA A 132 -3.54 10.40 14.28
N PRO A 133 -2.96 9.24 14.60
CA PRO A 133 -1.87 8.56 13.89
C PRO A 133 -2.27 7.75 12.66
N MET A 134 -3.57 7.71 12.32
CA MET A 134 -4.01 7.08 11.08
C MET A 134 -3.44 7.80 9.86
N ALA A 135 -3.02 7.01 8.87
CA ALA A 135 -2.49 7.48 7.62
C ALA A 135 -3.52 7.34 6.48
N TYR A 136 -3.15 7.80 5.30
CA TYR A 136 -3.91 7.79 4.06
C TYR A 136 -5.13 8.73 4.07
N ASP A 137 -6.00 8.69 5.03
CA ASP A 137 -7.10 9.63 5.25
C ASP A 137 -6.82 10.66 6.37
N VAL A 138 -5.58 11.03 6.56
CA VAL A 138 -5.07 11.81 7.69
C VAL A 138 -5.68 13.22 7.84
N ILE A 139 -6.19 13.81 6.76
CA ILE A 139 -6.86 15.12 6.78
C ILE A 139 -8.36 14.91 6.99
N PRO A 140 -8.91 15.26 8.14
CA PRO A 140 -10.30 14.99 8.45
C PRO A 140 -11.26 15.83 7.60
N ASN A 141 -12.45 15.29 7.37
CA ASN A 141 -13.62 15.99 6.78
C ASN A 141 -13.28 16.64 5.42
N SER A 142 -12.64 15.89 4.54
CA SER A 142 -12.12 16.41 3.27
C SER A 142 -12.30 15.42 2.12
N ILE A 143 -12.24 15.96 0.91
CA ILE A 143 -12.07 15.21 -0.35
C ILE A 143 -10.66 15.46 -0.84
N GLN A 144 -9.97 14.43 -1.27
CA GLN A 144 -8.54 14.48 -1.61
C GLN A 144 -8.26 13.68 -2.87
N LEU A 145 -7.24 14.10 -3.63
CA LEU A 145 -6.58 13.25 -4.61
C LEU A 145 -5.52 12.47 -3.85
N ASP A 146 -5.78 11.19 -3.61
CA ASP A 146 -4.83 10.33 -2.92
C ASP A 146 -3.72 9.87 -3.86
N GLN A 147 -4.12 9.32 -5.01
CA GLN A 147 -3.17 8.81 -6.00
C GLN A 147 -3.60 9.17 -7.42
N ALA A 148 -2.69 9.75 -8.18
CA ALA A 148 -2.65 9.69 -9.63
C ALA A 148 -1.42 8.85 -9.99
N ALA A 149 -1.64 7.58 -10.33
CA ALA A 149 -0.59 6.59 -10.54
C ALA A 149 -0.33 6.36 -12.02
N LEU A 150 0.93 6.16 -12.36
CA LEU A 150 1.37 5.81 -13.72
C LEU A 150 2.40 4.69 -13.65
N TYR A 151 2.15 3.65 -14.40
CA TYR A 151 3.03 2.50 -14.59
C TYR A 151 3.55 2.43 -16.00
N PHE A 152 4.80 2.04 -16.11
CA PHE A 152 5.44 1.60 -17.35
C PHE A 152 6.26 0.35 -17.04
N GLU A 153 5.90 -0.77 -17.66
CA GLU A 153 6.51 -2.06 -17.30
C GLU A 153 6.60 -3.05 -18.47
N ARG A 154 7.47 -4.00 -18.30
CA ARG A 154 7.54 -5.28 -18.97
C ARG A 154 7.83 -6.35 -17.94
N LEU A 155 6.89 -7.24 -17.65
CA LEU A 155 7.14 -8.31 -16.70
C LEU A 155 7.91 -9.46 -17.35
N PRO A 156 8.82 -10.14 -16.62
CA PRO A 156 9.45 -11.35 -17.13
C PRO A 156 8.42 -12.47 -17.24
N ASP A 157 8.59 -13.34 -18.23
CA ASP A 157 7.80 -14.57 -18.34
C ASP A 157 8.37 -15.62 -17.39
N THR A 158 7.75 -15.75 -16.22
CA THR A 158 8.17 -16.70 -15.19
C THR A 158 7.48 -18.06 -15.30
N VAL A 159 6.63 -18.28 -16.32
CA VAL A 159 5.97 -19.57 -16.61
C VAL A 159 6.89 -20.47 -17.42
N GLN A 160 7.55 -19.92 -18.42
CA GLN A 160 8.49 -20.68 -19.23
C GLN A 160 9.69 -21.19 -18.41
N LYS A 161 10.28 -22.31 -18.85
CA LYS A 161 11.40 -22.98 -18.18
C LYS A 161 12.64 -23.09 -19.07
N GLU A 162 12.63 -22.49 -20.26
CA GLU A 162 13.61 -22.77 -21.31
C GLU A 162 14.76 -21.78 -21.32
N HIS A 163 14.51 -20.50 -21.06
CA HIS A 163 15.52 -19.47 -21.23
C HIS A 163 15.44 -18.36 -20.18
N PHE A 164 16.54 -17.65 -20.03
CA PHE A 164 16.60 -16.39 -19.29
C PHE A 164 15.61 -15.39 -19.85
N ASP A 165 14.89 -14.68 -18.98
CA ASP A 165 14.09 -13.53 -19.36
C ASP A 165 14.35 -12.36 -18.39
N TRP A 166 13.95 -11.17 -18.78
CA TRP A 166 14.11 -9.96 -17.99
C TRP A 166 12.85 -9.12 -18.00
N GLY A 167 12.72 -8.30 -16.99
CA GLY A 167 11.64 -7.35 -16.88
C GLY A 167 12.11 -6.05 -16.28
N PHE A 168 11.24 -5.08 -16.25
CA PHE A 168 11.41 -3.85 -15.48
C PHE A 168 10.05 -3.29 -15.10
N ARG A 169 10.04 -2.50 -14.05
CA ARG A 169 8.90 -1.67 -13.66
C ARG A 169 9.37 -0.29 -13.29
N PHE A 170 8.66 0.71 -13.82
CA PHE A 170 8.67 2.06 -13.30
C PHE A 170 7.23 2.40 -12.89
N ALA A 171 7.04 2.75 -11.62
CA ALA A 171 5.76 3.17 -11.09
C ALA A 171 5.93 4.46 -10.30
N SER A 172 5.03 5.40 -10.52
CA SER A 172 5.06 6.68 -9.83
C SER A 172 3.66 7.09 -9.41
N ILE A 173 3.59 7.85 -8.32
CA ILE A 173 2.36 8.46 -7.83
C ILE A 173 2.53 9.97 -7.69
N TYR A 174 1.44 10.68 -7.91
CA TYR A 174 1.24 12.06 -7.50
C TYR A 174 -0.06 12.15 -6.69
N GLY A 175 -0.01 12.75 -5.52
CA GLY A 175 -1.19 12.87 -4.66
C GLY A 175 -0.80 13.10 -3.20
N LEU A 176 -1.76 12.89 -2.29
CA LEU A 176 -1.51 12.94 -0.85
C LEU A 176 -0.59 11.80 -0.42
N ASP A 177 -0.78 10.61 -0.99
CA ASP A 177 -0.14 9.37 -0.55
C ASP A 177 1.37 9.30 -0.82
N TYR A 178 1.91 10.23 -1.64
CA TYR A 178 3.38 10.34 -1.76
C TYR A 178 4.06 10.49 -0.39
N ARG A 179 3.33 10.97 0.62
CA ARG A 179 3.83 11.20 1.99
C ARG A 179 4.18 9.89 2.70
N TYR A 180 3.53 8.80 2.30
CA TYR A 180 3.71 7.48 2.90
C TYR A 180 4.69 6.59 2.14
N THR A 181 5.08 7.00 0.93
CA THR A 181 6.03 6.24 0.11
C THR A 181 7.40 6.90 0.03
N THR A 182 7.54 8.16 0.47
CA THR A 182 8.76 8.96 0.31
C THR A 182 9.98 8.31 0.95
N ALA A 183 11.01 8.03 0.14
CA ALA A 183 12.30 7.56 0.61
C ALA A 183 13.33 8.69 0.66
N ALA A 184 14.13 8.75 1.72
CA ALA A 184 15.19 9.74 1.87
C ALA A 184 16.20 9.63 0.72
N GLY A 185 16.43 10.74 0.01
CA GLY A 185 17.30 10.81 -1.16
C GLY A 185 16.58 10.65 -2.50
N VAL A 186 15.25 10.43 -2.52
CA VAL A 186 14.44 10.36 -3.74
C VAL A 186 13.31 11.38 -3.63
N PHE A 187 13.41 12.51 -4.28
CA PHE A 187 12.45 13.62 -4.24
C PHE A 187 11.96 14.01 -2.84
N SER A 188 12.64 13.56 -1.81
CA SER A 188 12.22 13.63 -0.41
C SER A 188 12.14 15.05 0.15
N GLN A 189 12.76 16.04 -0.49
CA GLN A 189 12.68 17.44 -0.08
C GLN A 189 11.25 18.00 -0.09
N GLN A 190 10.36 17.46 -0.92
CA GLN A 190 8.95 17.85 -0.97
C GLN A 190 8.26 17.62 0.38
N LEU A 191 8.55 16.49 1.02
CA LEU A 191 8.04 16.15 2.34
C LEU A 191 8.98 16.65 3.45
N LEU A 192 10.25 16.23 3.44
CA LEU A 192 11.18 16.40 4.57
C LEU A 192 11.60 17.86 4.82
N GLN A 193 11.53 18.71 3.80
CA GLN A 193 11.91 20.13 3.94
C GLN A 193 10.73 21.08 3.78
N LYS A 194 9.82 20.80 2.82
CA LYS A 194 8.74 21.72 2.45
C LYS A 194 7.39 21.33 3.04
N ASN A 195 7.23 20.06 3.45
CA ASN A 195 5.97 19.50 3.95
C ASN A 195 4.77 19.77 3.01
N ASN A 196 4.96 19.56 1.73
CA ASN A 196 3.89 19.71 0.76
C ASN A 196 2.76 18.70 1.07
N THR A 197 1.52 19.13 0.97
CA THR A 197 0.35 18.24 1.13
C THR A 197 0.30 17.23 -0.01
N TYR A 198 0.51 17.70 -1.23
CA TYR A 198 0.59 16.89 -2.45
C TYR A 198 2.00 16.89 -2.99
N GLY A 199 2.43 15.77 -3.53
CA GLY A 199 3.75 15.65 -4.12
C GLY A 199 3.85 14.44 -5.04
N TYR A 200 5.04 14.24 -5.57
CA TYR A 200 5.39 13.17 -6.50
C TYR A 200 6.40 12.23 -5.90
N ASP A 201 6.19 10.92 -6.06
CA ASP A 201 7.17 9.90 -5.71
C ASP A 201 7.24 8.80 -6.80
N PRO A 202 8.44 8.49 -7.34
CA PRO A 202 8.66 7.30 -8.15
C PRO A 202 8.78 6.08 -7.22
N VAL A 203 7.65 5.51 -6.81
CA VAL A 203 7.54 4.48 -5.75
C VAL A 203 8.35 3.23 -6.08
N MET A 204 8.35 2.82 -7.35
CA MET A 204 9.11 1.66 -7.82
C MET A 204 9.87 2.01 -9.09
N TYR A 205 11.13 1.58 -9.15
CA TYR A 205 11.93 1.52 -10.37
C TYR A 205 12.98 0.43 -10.20
N TYR A 206 12.75 -0.67 -10.88
CA TYR A 206 13.61 -1.84 -10.78
C TYR A 206 13.68 -2.63 -12.08
N MET A 207 14.70 -3.47 -12.16
CA MET A 207 14.87 -4.51 -13.16
C MET A 207 14.66 -5.87 -12.50
N ASP A 208 14.00 -6.79 -13.19
CA ASP A 208 13.87 -8.19 -12.84
C ASP A 208 14.63 -9.07 -13.83
N PHE A 209 15.33 -10.08 -13.32
CA PHE A 209 16.10 -11.05 -14.08
C PHE A 209 15.67 -12.47 -13.71
N TYR A 210 14.93 -13.10 -14.59
CA TYR A 210 14.40 -14.44 -14.37
C TYR A 210 15.34 -15.53 -14.85
N LEU A 211 15.68 -16.46 -13.97
CA LEU A 211 16.56 -17.59 -14.13
C LEU A 211 15.76 -18.89 -13.94
N PRO A 212 15.29 -19.56 -15.02
CA PRO A 212 14.35 -20.68 -14.94
C PRO A 212 14.94 -21.97 -14.34
N HIS A 213 16.28 -22.12 -14.36
CA HIS A 213 16.96 -23.36 -13.98
C HIS A 213 17.45 -23.40 -12.52
N ILE A 214 17.21 -22.35 -11.74
CA ILE A 214 17.57 -22.33 -10.31
C ILE A 214 16.29 -22.60 -9.51
N GLY A 215 16.23 -23.74 -8.81
CA GLY A 215 15.00 -24.25 -8.21
C GLY A 215 13.93 -24.52 -9.26
N GLN A 216 12.70 -24.11 -8.99
CA GLN A 216 11.60 -24.06 -9.99
C GLN A 216 11.48 -22.67 -10.66
N GLY A 217 12.51 -21.88 -10.61
CA GLY A 217 12.66 -20.55 -11.10
C GLY A 217 13.12 -19.59 -10.00
N THR A 218 14.00 -18.67 -10.38
CA THR A 218 14.52 -17.62 -9.51
C THR A 218 14.37 -16.29 -10.23
N ASP A 219 13.83 -15.29 -9.55
CA ASP A 219 13.83 -13.91 -9.99
C ASP A 219 14.77 -13.08 -9.12
N ILE A 220 15.61 -12.28 -9.76
CA ILE A 220 16.52 -11.34 -9.10
C ILE A 220 16.06 -9.92 -9.43
N ARG A 221 15.59 -9.21 -8.43
CA ARG A 221 15.14 -7.82 -8.54
C ARG A 221 16.25 -6.87 -8.11
N LEU A 222 16.50 -5.84 -8.89
CA LEU A 222 17.49 -4.80 -8.64
C LEU A 222 16.86 -3.41 -8.80
N GLY A 223 16.83 -2.61 -7.74
CA GLY A 223 16.32 -1.25 -7.77
C GLY A 223 15.55 -0.86 -6.53
N ARG A 224 14.58 0.06 -6.67
CA ARG A 224 13.63 0.42 -5.64
C ARG A 224 12.36 -0.41 -5.80
N TYR A 225 11.99 -1.12 -4.76
CA TYR A 225 10.80 -1.97 -4.72
C TYR A 225 10.06 -1.80 -3.39
N ILE A 226 8.79 -2.20 -3.37
CA ILE A 226 7.96 -2.23 -2.17
C ILE A 226 8.46 -3.34 -1.24
N SER A 227 8.29 -3.17 0.05
CA SER A 227 8.59 -4.12 1.11
C SER A 227 8.08 -5.53 0.80
N LEU A 228 8.80 -6.54 1.28
CA LEU A 228 8.54 -7.94 0.92
C LEU A 228 7.36 -8.58 1.67
N PRO A 229 7.19 -8.35 2.99
CA PRO A 229 6.01 -8.82 3.72
C PRO A 229 4.80 -7.97 3.36
N ASP A 230 3.75 -8.04 4.11
CA ASP A 230 2.53 -7.25 4.11
C ASP A 230 1.37 -7.87 3.34
N ILE A 231 0.21 -7.84 3.99
CA ILE A 231 -1.08 -8.19 3.41
C ILE A 231 -1.81 -6.94 2.87
N GLU A 232 -1.26 -5.77 3.09
CA GLU A 232 -1.68 -4.50 2.52
C GLU A 232 -0.65 -3.98 1.51
N ALA A 233 -1.00 -2.99 0.72
CA ALA A 233 -0.11 -2.35 -0.23
C ALA A 233 -0.29 -0.84 -0.24
N GLN A 234 0.77 -0.11 -0.58
CA GLN A 234 0.74 1.36 -0.71
C GLN A 234 -0.14 1.85 -1.87
N LEU A 235 -0.40 0.97 -2.82
CA LEU A 235 -1.09 1.30 -4.05
C LEU A 235 -2.57 0.94 -3.90
N ALA A 236 -3.43 1.92 -4.05
CA ALA A 236 -4.85 1.85 -3.74
C ALA A 236 -5.56 0.60 -4.28
N PRO A 237 -5.38 0.16 -5.55
CA PRO A 237 -6.10 -0.99 -6.09
C PRO A 237 -5.76 -2.33 -5.44
N ASN A 238 -4.66 -2.39 -4.69
CA ASN A 238 -4.15 -3.64 -4.13
C ASN A 238 -4.63 -3.90 -2.70
N ASN A 239 -5.57 -3.11 -2.22
CA ASN A 239 -6.11 -3.18 -0.88
C ASN A 239 -7.60 -3.48 -0.88
N TYR A 240 -8.07 -4.18 0.15
CA TYR A 240 -9.48 -4.46 0.37
C TYR A 240 -10.26 -3.25 0.90
N THR A 241 -9.57 -2.31 1.53
CA THR A 241 -10.12 -1.12 2.15
C THR A 241 -9.47 0.14 1.61
N TYR A 242 -10.13 1.27 1.77
CA TYR A 242 -9.55 2.57 1.47
C TYR A 242 -8.44 2.93 2.44
N SER A 243 -8.72 2.85 3.74
CA SER A 243 -7.73 3.10 4.78
C SER A 243 -6.82 1.90 5.01
N HIS A 244 -5.69 2.16 5.64
CA HIS A 244 -4.71 1.15 6.02
C HIS A 244 -4.66 0.99 7.54
N SER A 245 -4.22 -0.18 8.00
CA SER A 245 -3.94 -0.44 9.40
C SER A 245 -2.78 0.41 9.93
N LEU A 246 -2.69 0.58 11.24
CA LEU A 246 -1.49 1.16 11.87
C LEU A 246 -0.29 0.23 11.67
N LEU A 247 -0.51 -1.09 11.69
CA LEU A 247 0.50 -2.09 11.39
C LEU A 247 1.20 -1.74 10.08
N TYR A 248 0.45 -1.63 9.00
CA TYR A 248 0.98 -1.29 7.69
C TYR A 248 1.55 0.14 7.63
N THR A 249 0.86 1.09 8.28
CA THR A 249 1.27 2.51 8.29
C THR A 249 2.66 2.73 8.86
N TYR A 250 3.09 1.91 9.82
CA TYR A 250 4.33 2.12 10.58
C TYR A 250 5.43 1.09 10.32
N ASP A 251 5.29 0.32 9.29
CA ASP A 251 6.29 -0.64 8.84
C ASP A 251 7.36 -0.05 7.90
N CYS A 252 8.08 -0.90 7.19
CA CYS A 252 9.10 -0.57 6.21
C CYS A 252 8.54 -0.69 4.79
N TYR A 253 8.19 0.41 4.15
CA TYR A 253 7.47 0.42 2.86
C TYR A 253 8.34 0.10 1.65
N THR A 254 9.45 0.80 1.46
CA THR A 254 10.28 0.65 0.27
C THR A 254 11.72 0.38 0.60
N GLN A 255 12.36 -0.39 -0.25
CA GLN A 255 13.77 -0.70 -0.17
C GLN A 255 14.45 -0.43 -1.51
N HIS A 256 15.71 -0.01 -1.45
CA HIS A 256 16.61 0.07 -2.60
C HIS A 256 17.69 -0.97 -2.46
N GLY A 257 17.67 -1.98 -3.30
CA GLY A 257 18.63 -3.05 -3.15
C GLY A 257 18.55 -4.11 -4.23
N ILE A 258 19.02 -5.28 -3.85
CA ILE A 258 18.95 -6.51 -4.63
C ILE A 258 18.22 -7.54 -3.79
N ASN A 259 17.22 -8.19 -4.36
CA ASN A 259 16.51 -9.29 -3.74
C ASN A 259 16.36 -10.45 -4.72
N ALA A 260 16.65 -11.65 -4.26
CA ALA A 260 16.42 -12.89 -5.00
C ALA A 260 15.24 -13.64 -4.40
N THR A 261 14.27 -13.99 -5.23
CA THR A 261 13.12 -14.83 -4.90
C THR A 261 13.24 -16.14 -5.65
N THR A 262 13.27 -17.27 -4.93
CA THR A 262 13.39 -18.60 -5.52
C THR A 262 12.20 -19.47 -5.12
N ARG A 263 11.48 -20.00 -6.10
CA ARG A 263 10.53 -21.08 -5.89
C ARG A 263 11.30 -22.41 -5.81
N LEU A 264 11.38 -22.98 -4.63
CA LEU A 264 12.11 -24.24 -4.41
C LEU A 264 11.34 -25.45 -4.91
N ASN A 265 10.02 -25.46 -4.67
CA ASN A 265 9.08 -26.50 -5.11
C ASN A 265 7.64 -25.94 -5.07
N ASN A 266 6.64 -26.81 -5.19
CA ASN A 266 5.23 -26.40 -5.19
C ASN A 266 4.75 -25.81 -3.86
N HIS A 267 5.49 -25.99 -2.78
CA HIS A 267 5.13 -25.53 -1.44
C HIS A 267 6.00 -24.40 -0.93
N TRP A 268 7.29 -24.39 -1.23
CA TRP A 268 8.25 -23.48 -0.64
C TRP A 268 8.74 -22.42 -1.62
N THR A 269 8.65 -21.18 -1.19
CA THR A 269 9.32 -20.02 -1.81
C THR A 269 10.22 -19.37 -0.76
N VAL A 270 11.45 -19.03 -1.13
CA VAL A 270 12.40 -18.34 -0.26
C VAL A 270 12.89 -17.05 -0.91
N GLN A 271 13.23 -16.08 -0.07
CA GLN A 271 13.78 -14.81 -0.51
C GLN A 271 14.98 -14.43 0.35
N ALA A 272 15.96 -13.80 -0.28
CA ALA A 272 17.08 -13.19 0.41
C ALA A 272 17.59 -11.99 -0.37
N GLY A 273 18.04 -10.96 0.35
CA GLY A 273 18.52 -9.76 -0.29
C GLY A 273 19.27 -8.82 0.64
N VAL A 274 19.77 -7.75 0.04
CA VAL A 274 20.44 -6.65 0.72
C VAL A 274 19.96 -5.32 0.15
N SER A 275 19.82 -4.31 1.01
CA SER A 275 19.35 -2.99 0.66
C SER A 275 20.08 -1.88 1.42
N GLY A 276 19.79 -0.63 1.07
CA GLY A 276 20.23 0.55 1.78
C GLY A 276 19.43 0.87 3.05
N GLY A 277 18.48 0.01 3.42
CA GLY A 277 17.58 0.20 4.57
C GLY A 277 16.16 0.60 4.16
N CYS A 278 15.30 0.79 5.17
CA CYS A 278 13.92 1.20 4.98
C CYS A 278 13.85 2.67 4.56
N GLU A 279 13.11 2.97 3.50
CA GLU A 279 12.89 4.31 2.96
C GLU A 279 14.17 5.15 2.83
N ALA A 280 15.28 4.53 2.50
CA ALA A 280 16.53 5.22 2.28
C ALA A 280 17.18 4.80 0.96
N ALA A 281 17.44 5.76 0.09
CA ALA A 281 18.24 5.51 -1.11
C ALA A 281 19.69 5.22 -0.74
N PRO A 282 20.40 4.34 -1.46
CA PRO A 282 21.81 3.99 -1.15
C PRO A 282 22.77 5.19 -1.12
N TRP A 283 22.45 6.24 -1.84
CA TRP A 283 23.22 7.50 -1.85
C TRP A 283 22.79 8.49 -0.77
N SER A 284 21.79 8.17 0.02
CA SER A 284 21.37 8.99 1.17
C SER A 284 22.35 8.84 2.32
N LYS A 285 22.56 9.91 3.09
CA LYS A 285 23.33 9.85 4.34
C LYS A 285 22.71 8.94 5.39
N TYR A 286 21.45 8.58 5.24
CA TYR A 286 20.69 7.71 6.13
C TYR A 286 20.79 6.23 5.73
N ALA A 287 21.38 5.93 4.57
CA ALA A 287 21.52 4.55 4.13
C ALA A 287 22.30 3.69 5.14
N LYS A 288 21.77 2.53 5.44
CA LYS A 288 22.38 1.50 6.30
C LYS A 288 22.28 0.16 5.60
N LEU A 289 23.39 -0.55 5.45
CA LEU A 289 23.36 -1.88 4.89
C LEU A 289 22.43 -2.77 5.71
N THR A 290 21.42 -3.29 5.04
CA THR A 290 20.32 -4.03 5.64
C THR A 290 20.07 -5.28 4.84
N GLY A 291 19.98 -6.43 5.53
CA GLY A 291 19.65 -7.73 4.94
C GLY A 291 18.15 -8.01 5.07
N ASN A 292 17.66 -8.92 4.23
CA ASN A 292 16.37 -9.56 4.41
C ASN A 292 16.48 -11.06 4.18
N ALA A 293 15.58 -11.84 4.83
CA ALA A 293 15.45 -13.28 4.63
C ALA A 293 14.01 -13.68 4.91
N CYS A 294 13.34 -14.28 3.92
CA CYS A 294 11.94 -14.63 4.03
C CYS A 294 11.70 -16.05 3.51
N ALA A 295 10.66 -16.70 4.02
CA ALA A 295 10.21 -18.02 3.57
C ALA A 295 8.69 -18.10 3.58
N GLY A 296 8.11 -18.57 2.49
CA GLY A 296 6.70 -18.85 2.34
C GLY A 296 6.41 -20.32 2.14
N TYR A 297 5.37 -20.82 2.77
CA TYR A 297 4.84 -22.16 2.60
C TYR A 297 3.39 -22.13 2.17
N THR A 298 3.09 -22.79 1.05
CA THR A 298 1.72 -22.96 0.53
C THR A 298 1.31 -24.42 0.67
N TRP A 299 0.14 -24.67 1.28
CA TRP A 299 -0.41 -26.03 1.44
C TRP A 299 -0.86 -26.61 0.12
N SER A 300 -0.97 -27.94 0.07
CA SER A 300 -1.33 -28.68 -1.16
C SER A 300 -2.75 -28.36 -1.66
N ASN A 301 -3.64 -27.88 -0.79
CA ASN A 301 -4.99 -27.44 -1.19
C ASN A 301 -4.98 -26.09 -1.92
N GLY A 302 -3.82 -25.40 -1.97
CA GLY A 302 -3.70 -24.04 -2.53
C GLY A 302 -4.47 -22.95 -1.77
N GLY A 303 -5.19 -23.35 -0.69
CA GLY A 303 -6.07 -22.47 0.06
C GLY A 303 -5.46 -21.86 1.31
N ASP A 304 -4.30 -22.34 1.72
CA ASP A 304 -3.59 -21.84 2.90
C ASP A 304 -2.16 -21.44 2.55
N ASN A 305 -1.70 -20.34 3.12
CA ASN A 305 -0.33 -19.85 2.97
C ASN A 305 0.18 -19.31 4.31
N LEU A 306 1.42 -19.62 4.65
CA LEU A 306 2.15 -19.04 5.78
C LEU A 306 3.43 -18.40 5.25
N TYR A 307 3.69 -17.16 5.63
CA TYR A 307 4.88 -16.44 5.21
C TYR A 307 5.54 -15.78 6.42
N PHE A 308 6.83 -16.04 6.56
CA PHE A 308 7.69 -15.40 7.56
C PHE A 308 8.74 -14.55 6.86
N CYS A 309 9.01 -13.36 7.38
CA CYS A 309 10.02 -12.47 6.83
C CYS A 309 10.76 -11.70 7.92
N ALA A 310 12.08 -11.83 7.96
CA ALA A 310 12.98 -10.88 8.60
C ALA A 310 13.31 -9.78 7.55
N ASN A 311 12.50 -8.74 7.50
CA ASN A 311 12.54 -7.75 6.42
C ASN A 311 13.70 -6.77 6.54
N SER A 312 14.16 -6.49 7.76
CA SER A 312 15.23 -5.53 8.03
C SER A 312 16.20 -6.10 9.07
N LEU A 313 17.25 -6.75 8.61
CA LEU A 313 18.33 -7.29 9.44
C LEU A 313 19.50 -6.33 9.45
N ASN A 314 19.55 -5.46 10.46
CA ASN A 314 20.62 -4.49 10.63
C ASN A 314 20.94 -4.27 12.12
N SER A 315 21.71 -3.24 12.44
CA SER A 315 22.05 -2.90 13.83
C SER A 315 20.86 -2.41 14.64
N ALA A 316 19.79 -1.99 14.00
CA ALA A 316 18.66 -1.26 14.57
C ALA A 316 19.07 -0.05 15.44
N LYS A 317 20.25 0.49 15.22
CA LYS A 317 20.70 1.68 15.92
C LYS A 317 19.97 2.89 15.39
N TYR A 318 19.42 3.71 16.29
CA TYR A 318 18.60 4.87 15.93
C TYR A 318 19.18 5.70 14.78
N SER A 319 18.39 5.87 13.77
CA SER A 319 18.64 6.68 12.58
C SER A 319 17.30 6.92 11.87
N TYR A 320 17.31 7.52 10.71
CA TYR A 320 16.12 7.66 9.89
C TYR A 320 15.60 6.26 9.50
N ASN A 321 14.49 5.86 10.10
CA ASN A 321 13.79 4.57 9.90
C ASN A 321 14.71 3.32 9.86
N ASN A 322 15.72 3.26 10.71
CA ASN A 322 16.66 2.14 10.76
C ASN A 322 16.14 1.02 11.70
N VAL A 323 14.94 0.54 11.44
CA VAL A 323 14.29 -0.53 12.21
C VAL A 323 14.87 -1.91 11.88
N SER A 324 14.78 -2.84 12.83
CA SER A 324 14.79 -4.27 12.57
C SER A 324 13.39 -4.80 12.76
N ALA A 325 12.87 -5.51 11.75
CA ALA A 325 11.48 -5.91 11.68
C ALA A 325 11.31 -7.37 11.28
N TYR A 326 10.36 -8.05 11.91
CA TYR A 326 10.02 -9.45 11.70
C TYR A 326 8.53 -9.59 11.52
N TYR A 327 8.10 -10.31 10.49
CA TYR A 327 6.72 -10.45 10.06
C TYR A 327 6.32 -11.91 10.00
N LEU A 328 5.07 -12.17 10.31
CA LEU A 328 4.42 -13.47 10.13
C LEU A 328 3.04 -13.23 9.53
N THR A 329 2.83 -13.72 8.33
CA THR A 329 1.56 -13.58 7.62
C THR A 329 0.93 -14.94 7.41
N TYR A 330 -0.35 -15.06 7.70
CA TYR A 330 -1.15 -16.26 7.46
C TYR A 330 -2.37 -15.92 6.63
N TYR A 331 -2.55 -16.63 5.53
CA TYR A 331 -3.74 -16.57 4.68
C TYR A 331 -4.46 -17.91 4.70
N ARG A 332 -5.79 -17.89 4.77
CA ARG A 332 -6.64 -19.06 4.66
C ARG A 332 -7.89 -18.79 3.82
N LYS A 333 -8.12 -19.64 2.82
CA LYS A 333 -9.35 -19.71 2.05
C LYS A 333 -10.27 -20.75 2.66
N PHE A 334 -11.43 -20.34 3.17
CA PHE A 334 -12.43 -21.25 3.72
C PHE A 334 -13.26 -21.91 2.61
N ASN A 335 -13.62 -21.13 1.60
CA ASN A 335 -14.34 -21.56 0.40
C ASN A 335 -14.17 -20.52 -0.71
N GLU A 336 -14.94 -20.60 -1.81
CA GLU A 336 -14.81 -19.71 -2.97
C GLU A 336 -15.14 -18.24 -2.66
N THR A 337 -15.90 -17.98 -1.61
CA THR A 337 -16.37 -16.62 -1.28
C THR A 337 -15.86 -16.08 0.05
N TRP A 338 -15.24 -16.91 0.89
CA TRP A 338 -14.74 -16.50 2.20
C TRP A 338 -13.27 -16.82 2.37
N HIS A 339 -12.50 -15.81 2.81
CA HIS A 339 -11.13 -16.02 3.28
C HIS A 339 -10.76 -15.09 4.44
N THR A 340 -9.60 -15.31 5.01
CA THR A 340 -9.01 -14.47 6.03
C THR A 340 -7.52 -14.30 5.78
N SER A 341 -7.02 -13.12 6.07
CA SER A 341 -5.60 -12.81 6.11
C SER A 341 -5.27 -12.24 7.48
N THR A 342 -4.16 -12.68 8.04
CA THR A 342 -3.68 -12.19 9.34
C THR A 342 -2.21 -11.89 9.23
N GLU A 343 -1.81 -10.73 9.70
CA GLU A 343 -0.40 -10.36 9.79
C GLU A 343 -0.06 -9.94 11.21
N TYR A 344 1.08 -10.41 11.67
CA TYR A 344 1.73 -10.00 12.90
C TYR A 344 3.12 -9.49 12.57
N TRP A 345 3.50 -8.34 13.14
CA TRP A 345 4.90 -7.95 13.13
C TRP A 345 5.39 -7.46 14.49
N TYR A 346 6.71 -7.54 14.64
CA TYR A 346 7.49 -6.99 15.72
C TYR A 346 8.66 -6.25 15.14
N GLN A 347 8.83 -4.97 15.54
CA GLN A 347 9.97 -4.17 15.13
C GLN A 347 10.57 -3.40 16.30
N TYR A 348 11.77 -2.90 16.12
CA TYR A 348 12.44 -2.10 17.13
C TYR A 348 13.57 -1.24 16.60
N GLU A 349 13.90 -0.17 17.34
CA GLU A 349 15.17 0.53 17.27
C GLU A 349 15.86 0.57 18.64
N ARG A 350 17.19 0.76 18.64
CA ARG A 350 18.06 0.87 19.82
C ARG A 350 18.67 2.25 19.90
N ASP A 351 19.09 2.66 21.09
CA ASP A 351 19.71 3.96 21.35
C ASP A 351 18.82 5.13 20.89
N VAL A 352 17.50 4.97 20.99
CA VAL A 352 16.55 6.00 20.60
C VAL A 352 16.59 7.14 21.61
N PRO A 353 16.73 8.42 21.19
CA PRO A 353 16.70 9.57 22.09
C PRO A 353 15.42 9.60 22.92
N ASN A 354 15.56 9.84 24.22
CA ASN A 354 14.43 9.90 25.11
C ASN A 354 13.86 11.32 25.20
N LEU A 355 12.65 11.50 24.68
CA LEU A 355 11.92 12.78 24.72
C LEU A 355 11.46 13.17 26.14
N CYS A 356 11.46 12.19 27.06
CA CYS A 356 11.07 12.40 28.45
C CYS A 356 12.26 12.65 29.39
N TYR A 357 13.49 12.70 28.90
CA TYR A 357 14.66 12.89 29.73
C TYR A 357 14.58 14.16 30.58
N GLY A 358 14.64 14.00 31.91
CA GLY A 358 14.52 15.10 32.85
C GLY A 358 13.11 15.67 33.03
N LEU A 359 12.09 15.06 32.44
CA LEU A 359 10.69 15.49 32.52
C LEU A 359 9.87 14.50 33.37
N ASP A 360 9.27 14.97 34.48
CA ASP A 360 8.35 14.18 35.29
C ASP A 360 7.16 15.06 35.73
N PRO A 361 5.94 14.78 35.26
CA PRO A 361 5.56 13.72 34.37
C PRO A 361 6.06 13.97 32.92
N CYS A 362 6.38 12.88 32.22
CA CYS A 362 6.61 12.95 30.79
C CYS A 362 5.31 13.31 30.06
N ILE A 363 5.27 14.48 29.50
CA ILE A 363 4.11 14.93 28.74
C ILE A 363 4.13 14.20 27.41
N SER A 364 3.10 13.37 27.18
CA SER A 364 2.86 12.78 25.89
C SER A 364 2.39 13.87 24.93
N TYR A 365 3.16 14.08 23.92
CA TYR A 365 2.74 14.93 22.83
C TYR A 365 2.32 14.01 21.68
N GLY A 366 1.13 14.17 21.17
CA GLY A 366 0.68 13.44 20.00
C GLY A 366 1.46 13.83 18.73
N PRO A 367 1.13 13.17 17.65
CA PRO A 367 1.82 13.34 16.39
C PRO A 367 1.93 14.79 15.90
N ASN A 368 1.04 15.68 16.28
CA ASN A 368 1.08 17.08 15.87
C ASN A 368 1.81 18.03 16.83
N ALA A 369 2.22 17.55 18.01
CA ALA A 369 2.76 18.41 19.05
C ALA A 369 4.27 18.26 19.24
N ASN A 370 4.80 17.12 18.92
CA ASN A 370 6.12 16.70 19.35
C ASN A 370 7.28 17.35 18.64
N ILE A 371 7.05 17.95 17.53
CA ILE A 371 8.12 18.32 16.64
C ILE A 371 8.20 19.82 16.44
N GLY A 372 7.53 20.62 17.26
CA GLY A 372 7.55 22.06 17.11
C GLY A 372 7.23 22.49 15.67
N ALA A 373 8.18 23.10 14.98
CA ALA A 373 8.01 23.48 13.58
C ALA A 373 7.78 22.30 12.60
N HIS A 374 8.03 21.09 13.04
CA HIS A 374 7.88 19.86 12.22
C HIS A 374 6.62 19.06 12.51
N ALA A 375 5.77 19.52 13.42
CA ALA A 375 4.51 18.84 13.80
C ALA A 375 3.61 18.47 12.60
N SER A 376 3.67 19.23 11.54
CA SER A 376 2.92 18.97 10.30
C SER A 376 3.54 17.90 9.40
N GLN A 377 4.72 17.37 9.74
CA GLN A 377 5.44 16.35 8.96
C GLN A 377 5.15 14.93 9.43
N ILE A 378 4.42 14.79 10.51
CA ILE A 378 4.17 13.53 11.23
C ILE A 378 3.28 12.54 10.49
N THR A 379 2.90 12.78 9.31
CA THR A 379 2.13 11.83 8.52
C THR A 379 2.98 10.87 7.72
N SER A 380 4.28 10.84 7.98
CA SER A 380 5.19 9.81 7.48
C SER A 380 5.80 9.07 8.67
N PRO A 381 5.64 7.74 8.75
CA PRO A 381 6.23 6.92 9.80
C PRO A 381 7.74 7.09 9.90
N ALA A 382 8.40 7.19 8.77
CA ALA A 382 9.82 7.40 8.68
C ALA A 382 10.26 8.74 9.33
N LEU A 383 9.45 9.78 9.23
CA LEU A 383 9.71 11.05 9.89
C LEU A 383 9.51 10.97 11.41
N ILE A 384 8.50 10.23 11.86
CA ILE A 384 8.28 10.02 13.29
C ILE A 384 9.50 9.33 13.89
N SER A 385 9.91 8.22 13.33
CA SER A 385 11.05 7.46 13.83
C SER A 385 12.38 8.22 13.70
N GLY A 386 12.56 9.00 12.64
CA GLY A 386 13.79 9.75 12.42
C GLY A 386 13.91 11.07 13.17
N ALA A 387 12.80 11.67 13.59
CA ALA A 387 12.78 13.03 14.12
C ALA A 387 12.44 13.14 15.62
N ASN A 388 11.68 12.17 16.16
CA ASN A 388 11.06 12.34 17.47
C ASN A 388 11.79 11.68 18.62
N GLY A 389 12.32 10.50 18.43
CA GLY A 389 12.73 9.65 19.54
C GLY A 389 11.53 9.00 20.26
N ALA A 390 11.73 8.58 21.48
CA ALA A 390 10.81 7.74 22.24
C ALA A 390 10.46 8.33 23.62
N GLN A 391 9.37 7.88 24.21
CA GLN A 391 8.92 8.25 25.57
C GLN A 391 9.38 7.17 26.55
N CYS A 392 10.47 7.41 27.26
CA CYS A 392 11.11 6.44 28.14
C CYS A 392 11.20 6.94 29.57
N ASN A 393 11.85 6.16 30.45
CA ASN A 393 12.10 6.58 31.80
C ASN A 393 12.86 7.94 31.84
N PRO A 394 12.38 8.95 32.56
CA PRO A 394 13.01 10.27 32.62
C PRO A 394 14.49 10.29 33.04
N ALA A 395 14.96 9.25 33.72
CA ALA A 395 16.37 9.13 34.12
C ALA A 395 17.32 8.69 32.99
N ALA A 396 16.81 8.15 31.92
CA ALA A 396 17.61 7.63 30.79
C ALA A 396 17.65 8.63 29.64
N THR A 397 18.83 8.89 29.06
CA THR A 397 18.99 9.76 27.88
C THR A 397 18.54 9.10 26.60
N HIS A 398 18.63 7.78 26.52
CA HIS A 398 18.26 6.94 25.37
C HIS A 398 17.58 5.68 25.87
N CYS A 399 16.86 5.02 24.98
CA CYS A 399 16.22 3.75 25.31
C CYS A 399 16.08 2.81 24.09
N TYR A 400 15.65 1.60 24.39
CA TYR A 400 15.15 0.63 23.44
C TYR A 400 13.67 0.91 23.19
N ALA A 401 13.30 1.06 21.91
CA ALA A 401 11.93 1.36 21.51
C ALA A 401 11.41 0.22 20.60
N PRO A 402 10.72 -0.76 21.18
CA PRO A 402 10.01 -1.79 20.45
C PRO A 402 8.56 -1.38 20.21
N ASP A 403 7.97 -1.95 19.19
CA ASP A 403 6.54 -1.96 18.93
C ASP A 403 6.13 -3.27 18.28
N TRP A 404 4.85 -3.61 18.36
CA TRP A 404 4.30 -4.79 17.72
C TRP A 404 2.83 -4.59 17.40
N ALA A 405 2.38 -5.30 16.38
CA ALA A 405 1.00 -5.23 15.95
C ALA A 405 0.50 -6.56 15.39
N ILE A 406 -0.81 -6.70 15.37
CA ILE A 406 -1.52 -7.78 14.68
C ILE A 406 -2.73 -7.18 13.98
N VAL A 407 -2.91 -7.49 12.72
CA VAL A 407 -4.10 -7.16 11.95
C VAL A 407 -4.71 -8.41 11.34
N ASN A 408 -6.02 -8.48 11.35
CA ASN A 408 -6.79 -9.55 10.74
C ASN A 408 -7.84 -8.97 9.80
N TYR A 409 -7.91 -9.55 8.60
CA TYR A 409 -8.94 -9.31 7.61
C TYR A 409 -9.81 -10.53 7.46
N ILE A 410 -11.12 -10.33 7.42
CA ILE A 410 -12.12 -11.33 7.03
C ILE A 410 -12.83 -10.76 5.81
N GLU A 411 -12.78 -11.50 4.73
CA GLU A 411 -13.30 -11.10 3.43
C GLU A 411 -14.43 -12.02 2.98
N HIS A 412 -15.46 -11.40 2.43
CA HIS A 412 -16.55 -12.11 1.80
C HIS A 412 -16.90 -11.50 0.46
N GLU A 413 -16.80 -12.28 -0.61
CA GLU A 413 -17.28 -11.90 -1.94
C GLU A 413 -18.65 -12.50 -2.20
N TRP A 414 -19.60 -11.68 -2.68
CA TRP A 414 -20.88 -12.19 -3.13
C TRP A 414 -20.75 -12.81 -4.52
N ASN A 415 -21.55 -13.85 -4.79
CA ASN A 415 -21.54 -14.59 -6.07
C ASN A 415 -21.87 -13.74 -7.31
N ASN A 416 -22.13 -12.47 -7.16
CA ASN A 416 -22.35 -11.55 -8.26
C ASN A 416 -21.04 -11.02 -8.87
N HIS A 417 -19.89 -11.26 -8.24
CA HIS A 417 -18.55 -10.77 -8.64
C HIS A 417 -18.46 -9.24 -8.78
N HIS A 418 -19.36 -8.48 -8.18
CA HIS A 418 -19.38 -7.02 -8.21
C HIS A 418 -19.20 -6.39 -6.83
N THR A 419 -19.39 -7.18 -5.79
CA THR A 419 -19.35 -6.66 -4.42
C THR A 419 -18.61 -7.62 -3.49
N SER A 420 -17.85 -7.05 -2.57
CA SER A 420 -17.31 -7.77 -1.42
C SER A 420 -17.46 -6.95 -0.14
N MET A 421 -17.35 -7.63 0.98
CA MET A 421 -17.33 -7.04 2.31
C MET A 421 -16.01 -7.40 2.98
N THR A 422 -15.44 -6.43 3.65
CA THR A 422 -14.22 -6.55 4.45
C THR A 422 -14.52 -6.21 5.90
N ILE A 423 -14.04 -7.05 6.81
CA ILE A 423 -13.94 -6.73 8.23
C ILE A 423 -12.47 -6.72 8.58
N ARG A 424 -11.96 -5.59 9.09
CA ARG A 424 -10.59 -5.47 9.60
C ARG A 424 -10.63 -5.27 11.10
N ASN A 425 -9.79 -6.01 11.80
CA ASN A 425 -9.54 -5.84 13.23
C ASN A 425 -8.05 -5.71 13.46
N GLU A 426 -7.65 -4.73 14.22
CA GLU A 426 -6.25 -4.47 14.52
C GLU A 426 -6.04 -4.24 16.01
N PHE A 427 -4.85 -4.64 16.48
CA PHE A 427 -4.27 -4.22 17.74
C PHE A 427 -2.80 -3.83 17.50
N PHE A 428 -2.44 -2.65 17.98
CA PHE A 428 -1.09 -2.09 17.85
C PHE A 428 -0.61 -1.57 19.20
N ASP A 429 0.60 -1.94 19.63
CA ASP A 429 1.22 -1.47 20.86
C ASP A 429 2.51 -0.70 20.54
N ASP A 430 2.41 0.63 20.54
CA ASP A 430 3.57 1.51 20.46
C ASP A 430 4.12 1.77 21.87
N LEU A 431 4.92 0.81 22.38
CA LEU A 431 5.37 0.80 23.76
C LEU A 431 6.09 2.07 24.20
N LYS A 432 6.67 2.79 23.28
CA LYS A 432 7.47 4.00 23.53
C LYS A 432 7.02 5.22 22.75
N GLY A 433 5.94 5.15 22.00
CA GLY A 433 5.44 6.26 21.21
C GLY A 433 6.40 6.72 20.12
N GLN A 434 7.30 5.85 19.69
CA GLN A 434 8.27 6.20 18.66
C GLN A 434 7.62 6.30 17.29
N ARG A 435 6.65 5.44 17.01
CA ARG A 435 5.99 5.36 15.71
C ARG A 435 4.83 6.35 15.60
N THR A 436 3.91 6.32 16.56
CA THR A 436 2.69 7.14 16.53
C THR A 436 2.85 8.51 17.20
N GLY A 437 3.93 8.71 17.95
CA GLY A 437 4.14 9.89 18.79
C GLY A 437 3.46 9.82 20.17
N THR A 438 2.75 8.72 20.47
CA THR A 438 2.05 8.53 21.76
C THR A 438 2.27 7.09 22.23
N ALA A 439 2.96 6.93 23.37
CA ALA A 439 3.16 5.61 23.98
C ALA A 439 1.82 5.11 24.56
N THR A 440 1.12 4.30 23.78
CA THR A 440 -0.19 3.71 24.11
C THR A 440 -0.48 2.51 23.22
N LYS A 441 -1.48 1.75 23.62
CA LYS A 441 -2.05 0.68 22.82
C LYS A 441 -3.22 1.21 22.00
N TYR A 442 -3.39 0.65 20.81
CA TYR A 442 -4.46 1.01 19.90
C TYR A 442 -5.27 -0.23 19.52
N SER A 443 -6.54 -0.05 19.29
CA SER A 443 -7.36 -1.02 18.55
C SER A 443 -8.13 -0.31 17.45
N GLU A 444 -8.38 -1.05 16.37
CA GLU A 444 -9.21 -0.62 15.28
C GLU A 444 -10.21 -1.72 14.91
N HIS A 445 -11.43 -1.30 14.57
CA HIS A 445 -12.47 -2.15 14.00
C HIS A 445 -13.08 -1.44 12.80
N LEU A 446 -13.03 -2.10 11.64
CA LEU A 446 -13.51 -1.55 10.39
C LEU A 446 -14.45 -2.54 9.72
N VAL A 447 -15.50 -1.99 9.11
CA VAL A 447 -16.35 -2.69 8.12
C VAL A 447 -16.33 -1.87 6.84
N GLY A 448 -15.91 -2.49 5.74
CA GLY A 448 -15.84 -1.90 4.42
C GLY A 448 -16.60 -2.72 3.38
N LEU A 449 -16.94 -2.06 2.29
CA LEU A 449 -17.52 -2.68 1.11
C LEU A 449 -16.67 -2.32 -0.11
N ASN A 450 -16.59 -3.24 -1.06
CA ASN A 450 -16.09 -2.95 -2.40
C ASN A 450 -17.22 -3.13 -3.40
N TYR A 451 -17.29 -2.21 -4.34
CA TYR A 451 -18.21 -2.30 -5.47
C TYR A 451 -17.45 -2.00 -6.77
N TRP A 452 -17.56 -2.90 -7.75
CA TRP A 452 -16.86 -2.81 -9.03
C TRP A 452 -17.83 -2.59 -10.19
N ILE A 453 -17.43 -1.72 -11.11
CA ILE A 453 -18.05 -1.56 -12.44
C ILE A 453 -16.98 -1.94 -13.47
N GLY A 454 -17.17 -3.08 -14.12
CA GLY A 454 -16.13 -3.67 -14.97
C GLY A 454 -14.82 -3.91 -14.22
N SER A 455 -13.73 -3.79 -14.91
CA SER A 455 -12.39 -3.86 -14.35
C SER A 455 -11.80 -2.48 -14.02
N THR A 456 -12.53 -1.40 -14.31
CA THR A 456 -11.95 -0.05 -14.35
C THR A 456 -12.40 0.86 -13.23
N VAL A 457 -13.54 0.59 -12.60
CA VAL A 457 -14.07 1.47 -11.53
C VAL A 457 -14.27 0.67 -10.26
N THR A 458 -13.71 1.16 -9.16
CA THR A 458 -13.89 0.60 -7.82
C THR A 458 -14.34 1.69 -6.87
N PHE A 459 -15.36 1.40 -6.06
CA PHE A 459 -15.83 2.27 -4.98
C PHE A 459 -15.76 1.50 -3.66
N ARG A 460 -15.08 2.08 -2.63
CA ARG A 460 -14.81 1.42 -1.35
C ARG A 460 -15.24 2.28 -0.16
N PRO A 461 -16.53 2.31 0.21
CA PRO A 461 -16.98 2.94 1.45
C PRO A 461 -16.63 2.08 2.67
N GLU A 462 -16.26 2.73 3.77
CA GLU A 462 -15.93 2.06 5.03
C GLU A 462 -16.38 2.87 6.26
N LEU A 463 -16.61 2.16 7.35
CA LEU A 463 -16.84 2.72 8.68
C LEU A 463 -15.80 2.15 9.63
N ARG A 464 -15.08 3.02 10.34
CA ARG A 464 -13.95 2.68 11.18
C ARG A 464 -14.07 3.29 12.56
N LEU A 465 -13.88 2.46 13.58
CA LEU A 465 -13.79 2.84 14.99
C LEU A 465 -12.39 2.55 15.49
N GLU A 466 -11.74 3.57 16.03
CA GLU A 466 -10.39 3.52 16.55
C GLU A 466 -10.36 3.94 18.01
N HIS A 467 -9.55 3.25 18.82
CA HIS A 467 -9.42 3.55 20.24
C HIS A 467 -7.96 3.47 20.72
N SER A 468 -7.57 4.43 21.55
CA SER A 468 -6.30 4.44 22.29
C SER A 468 -6.57 4.24 23.79
N TYR A 469 -5.87 3.28 24.41
CA TYR A 469 -6.23 2.79 25.75
C TYR A 469 -5.63 3.60 26.90
N ASP A 470 -4.36 3.99 26.77
CA ASP A 470 -3.63 4.54 27.94
C ASP A 470 -3.67 6.08 27.97
N LYS A 471 -3.77 6.71 26.80
CA LYS A 471 -3.73 8.18 26.65
C LYS A 471 -4.53 8.62 25.41
N PRO A 472 -5.02 9.87 25.36
CA PRO A 472 -5.53 10.46 24.14
C PRO A 472 -4.47 10.41 23.03
N ALA A 473 -4.86 9.94 21.83
CA ALA A 473 -3.97 9.86 20.68
C ALA A 473 -4.56 10.48 19.40
N TYR A 474 -5.83 10.89 19.42
CA TYR A 474 -6.53 11.46 18.26
C TYR A 474 -6.94 12.91 18.48
N ASP A 475 -7.34 13.58 17.39
CA ASP A 475 -7.88 14.94 17.38
C ASP A 475 -6.92 15.99 17.97
N ALA A 476 -5.66 15.90 17.56
CA ALA A 476 -4.64 16.87 17.97
C ALA A 476 -4.82 18.19 17.22
N PRO A 477 -4.90 19.34 17.92
CA PRO A 477 -4.80 20.63 17.29
C PRO A 477 -3.40 20.83 16.70
N THR A 478 -3.25 21.70 15.71
CA THR A 478 -1.94 22.01 15.13
C THR A 478 -1.00 22.55 16.23
N GLY A 479 0.11 21.83 16.47
CA GLY A 479 1.08 22.17 17.53
C GLY A 479 0.64 21.85 18.95
N GLY A 480 -0.48 21.11 19.15
CA GLY A 480 -1.01 20.74 20.45
C GLY A 480 -1.09 19.22 20.68
N ALA A 481 -1.36 18.84 21.92
CA ALA A 481 -1.53 17.44 22.29
C ALA A 481 -2.87 16.86 21.75
N PRO A 482 -2.93 15.55 21.51
CA PRO A 482 -4.18 14.85 21.21
C PRO A 482 -5.22 15.03 22.31
N THR A 483 -6.48 15.05 21.95
CA THR A 483 -7.58 15.36 22.89
C THR A 483 -8.61 14.25 23.02
N LYS A 484 -8.55 13.22 22.17
CA LYS A 484 -9.50 12.11 22.16
C LYS A 484 -8.80 10.77 22.28
N THR A 485 -9.45 9.84 22.96
CA THR A 485 -9.07 8.43 23.00
C THR A 485 -9.80 7.59 21.96
N THR A 486 -10.84 8.13 21.34
CA THR A 486 -11.67 7.41 20.37
C THR A 486 -11.96 8.29 19.17
N GLN A 487 -11.87 7.71 18.00
CA GLN A 487 -12.20 8.32 16.72
C GLN A 487 -13.16 7.42 15.95
N LEU A 488 -14.19 8.01 15.37
CA LEU A 488 -15.08 7.35 14.42
C LEU A 488 -14.95 8.05 13.07
N THR A 489 -14.71 7.27 12.03
CA THR A 489 -14.50 7.77 10.67
C THR A 489 -15.38 6.99 9.69
N PHE A 490 -16.16 7.71 8.89
CA PHE A 490 -16.76 7.20 7.68
C PHE A 490 -15.93 7.69 6.51
N ALA A 491 -15.39 6.78 5.73
CA ALA A 491 -14.44 7.10 4.67
C ALA A 491 -14.69 6.25 3.42
N GLY A 492 -13.97 6.53 2.37
CA GLY A 492 -13.95 5.72 1.17
C GLY A 492 -13.26 6.41 0.01
N ASP A 493 -13.04 5.68 -1.06
CA ASP A 493 -12.48 6.22 -2.29
C ASP A 493 -13.21 5.73 -3.54
N LEU A 494 -12.95 6.45 -4.62
CA LEU A 494 -13.27 6.06 -5.98
C LEU A 494 -11.96 5.89 -6.74
N ILE A 495 -11.72 4.68 -7.23
CA ILE A 495 -10.58 4.37 -8.08
C ILE A 495 -11.07 4.22 -9.51
N TRP A 496 -10.37 4.89 -10.44
CA TRP A 496 -10.62 4.77 -11.87
C TRP A 496 -9.34 4.42 -12.61
N HIS A 497 -9.33 3.27 -13.27
CA HIS A 497 -8.20 2.73 -14.01
C HIS A 497 -8.24 3.09 -15.50
N PHE A 498 -7.04 3.25 -16.11
CA PHE A 498 -6.88 3.51 -17.53
C PHE A 498 -5.77 2.69 -18.17
#